data_ce7eae12b9ce80edb760ad712b2341ac
#
_entry.id   ce7eae12b9ce80edb760ad712b2341ac
#
_cell.length_a   1.000
_cell.length_b   1.000
_cell.length_c   1.000
_cell.angle_alpha   90.00
_cell.angle_beta   90.00
_cell.angle_gamma   90.00
#
_symmetry.space_group_name_H-M   'P 1'
#
loop_
_entity.id
_entity.type
_entity.pdbx_description
1 polymer ?
#
loop_
_entity_poly.entity_id
_entity_poly.type
_entity_poly.pdbx_seq_one_letter_code
_entity_poly.pdbx_strand_id
1 'polypeptide(L)'
;VSRPLILILFTVFLDVVGLGIVIPVAPFYATSFGATPLEVGLLFTTFAAAQFLATPVLGALSDRFGRRPILLLSLAGETAGYLIMGLAPSLGVLYLARLVSGATAGNVGAATAYLADISRPEDRTRTFGLFGAAFGVGFLFGPAMGGALSAFDIRAPALAAAGLVLLNLVLAAIWLPESLPVARRSSEPVRARANPLALLLRLVDRPALRRPLTATFLVNFAFSGMQTNLAVYLSDRFGFGPGEVAGLFVAMAVVGILSQAFLVGRLSTRVSDVSLLVLGFALTVLAYAGIGVAPVAQALWAVVAVQSLGSSFWRPALASLVSKLVSAREQGLVNGGSQSITSLASVLGPIGAGLAYEHVGSAAPYWLGACATALAALVMLGVSAERPKAPSRLEPVEQVALG
;
A
#
# COMPACT_ATOMS: atom_id res chain seq x y z
N VAL A 1 2.46 24.00 -13.05
CA VAL A 1 2.27 23.25 -11.79
C VAL A 1 1.95 24.28 -10.72
N SER A 2 0.78 24.14 -10.07
CA SER A 2 0.38 25.09 -9.02
C SER A 2 1.20 24.89 -7.75
N ARG A 3 1.40 25.98 -6.95
CA ARG A 3 2.13 25.90 -5.69
C ARG A 3 1.55 24.86 -4.71
N PRO A 4 0.21 24.74 -4.52
CA PRO A 4 -0.37 23.70 -3.68
C PRO A 4 -0.05 22.29 -4.14
N LEU A 5 0.00 22.05 -5.48
CA LEU A 5 0.33 20.75 -6.03
C LEU A 5 1.77 20.34 -5.70
N ILE A 6 2.74 21.26 -5.83
CA ILE A 6 4.14 20.97 -5.46
C ILE A 6 4.24 20.64 -3.98
N LEU A 7 3.58 21.41 -3.12
CA LEU A 7 3.64 21.24 -1.66
C LEU A 7 3.07 19.89 -1.23
N ILE A 8 1.89 19.50 -1.74
CA ILE A 8 1.29 18.21 -1.34
C ILE A 8 2.08 17.02 -1.89
N LEU A 9 2.64 17.11 -3.12
CA LEU A 9 3.50 16.05 -3.66
C LEU A 9 4.80 15.91 -2.86
N PHE A 10 5.37 17.03 -2.40
CA PHE A 10 6.54 17.02 -1.54
C PHE A 10 6.23 16.45 -0.15
N THR A 11 5.06 16.78 0.42
CA THR A 11 4.56 16.18 1.65
C THR A 11 4.45 14.66 1.52
N VAL A 12 3.83 14.17 0.44
CA VAL A 12 3.71 12.72 0.17
C VAL A 12 5.09 12.07 -0.01
N PHE A 13 5.99 12.71 -0.73
CA PHE A 13 7.35 12.21 -0.91
C PHE A 13 8.08 12.03 0.43
N LEU A 14 8.09 13.05 1.30
CA LEU A 14 8.74 12.99 2.61
C LEU A 14 8.10 11.93 3.52
N ASP A 15 6.79 11.82 3.49
CA ASP A 15 6.01 10.83 4.22
C ASP A 15 6.39 9.39 3.83
N VAL A 16 6.44 9.12 2.52
CA VAL A 16 6.82 7.81 1.98
C VAL A 16 8.30 7.49 2.24
N VAL A 17 9.19 8.48 2.21
CA VAL A 17 10.59 8.30 2.63
C VAL A 17 10.64 7.88 4.11
N GLY A 18 9.89 8.54 5.00
CA GLY A 18 9.83 8.18 6.42
C GLY A 18 9.36 6.74 6.64
N LEU A 19 8.28 6.34 5.96
CA LEU A 19 7.79 4.96 5.96
C LEU A 19 8.86 3.97 5.44
N GLY A 20 9.48 4.30 4.32
CA GLY A 20 10.48 3.45 3.65
C GLY A 20 11.75 3.24 4.48
N ILE A 21 12.17 4.23 5.25
CA ILE A 21 13.31 4.15 6.18
C ILE A 21 13.11 3.01 7.19
N VAL A 22 11.90 2.87 7.70
CA VAL A 22 11.61 1.96 8.82
C VAL A 22 11.35 0.53 8.36
N ILE A 23 10.74 0.32 7.18
CA ILE A 23 10.30 -1.00 6.71
C ILE A 23 11.42 -2.07 6.76
N PRO A 24 12.61 -1.89 6.18
CA PRO A 24 13.65 -2.92 6.19
C PRO A 24 14.33 -3.11 7.54
N VAL A 25 14.25 -2.12 8.44
CA VAL A 25 14.98 -2.09 9.72
C VAL A 25 14.13 -2.55 10.89
N ALA A 26 12.82 -2.32 10.85
CA ALA A 26 11.90 -2.67 11.94
C ALA A 26 11.98 -4.14 12.39
N PRO A 27 12.12 -5.14 11.49
CA PRO A 27 12.31 -6.53 11.89
C PRO A 27 13.56 -6.73 12.74
N PHE A 28 14.69 -6.18 12.31
CA PHE A 28 15.95 -6.27 13.06
C PHE A 28 15.88 -5.57 14.41
N TYR A 29 15.18 -4.45 14.49
CA TYR A 29 14.98 -3.75 15.75
C TYR A 29 14.10 -4.57 16.70
N ALA A 30 13.05 -5.24 16.21
CA ALA A 30 12.24 -6.12 17.01
C ALA A 30 13.04 -7.36 17.49
N THR A 31 13.81 -7.99 16.59
CA THR A 31 14.63 -9.16 16.94
C THR A 31 15.77 -8.82 17.92
N SER A 32 16.24 -7.58 17.96
CA SER A 32 17.22 -7.13 18.99
C SER A 32 16.63 -7.17 20.41
N PHE A 33 15.31 -7.20 20.57
CA PHE A 33 14.60 -7.44 21.82
C PHE A 33 14.18 -8.91 21.98
N GLY A 34 14.65 -9.82 21.14
CA GLY A 34 14.32 -11.25 21.20
C GLY A 34 12.98 -11.60 20.55
N ALA A 35 12.42 -10.73 19.71
CA ALA A 35 11.16 -11.02 19.04
C ALA A 35 11.25 -12.23 18.11
N THR A 36 10.25 -13.10 18.18
CA THR A 36 10.07 -14.23 17.27
C THR A 36 9.57 -13.76 15.90
N PRO A 37 9.67 -14.58 14.83
CA PRO A 37 9.14 -14.24 13.52
C PRO A 37 7.64 -13.87 13.52
N LEU A 38 6.84 -14.53 14.38
CA LEU A 38 5.43 -14.20 14.57
C LEU A 38 5.27 -12.81 15.23
N GLU A 39 6.05 -12.50 16.26
CA GLU A 39 6.02 -11.21 16.93
C GLU A 39 6.46 -10.08 15.99
N VAL A 40 7.45 -10.30 15.12
CA VAL A 40 7.77 -9.38 14.04
C VAL A 40 6.56 -9.18 13.11
N GLY A 41 5.89 -10.26 12.71
CA GLY A 41 4.65 -10.18 11.92
C GLY A 41 3.56 -9.38 12.64
N LEU A 42 3.36 -9.63 13.93
CA LEU A 42 2.39 -8.91 14.77
C LEU A 42 2.70 -7.42 14.91
N LEU A 43 3.98 -7.02 14.87
CA LEU A 43 4.37 -5.60 14.88
C LEU A 43 3.82 -4.85 13.64
N PHE A 44 3.89 -5.46 12.47
CA PHE A 44 3.29 -4.91 11.25
C PHE A 44 1.77 -5.01 11.24
N THR A 45 1.24 -6.12 11.75
CA THR A 45 -0.21 -6.31 11.94
C THR A 45 -0.80 -5.23 12.83
N THR A 46 -0.14 -4.86 13.94
CA THR A 46 -0.59 -3.81 14.86
C THR A 46 -0.77 -2.48 14.13
N PHE A 47 0.20 -2.10 13.31
CA PHE A 47 0.09 -0.90 12.47
C PHE A 47 -1.06 -1.02 11.47
N ALA A 48 -1.12 -2.12 10.72
CA ALA A 48 -2.12 -2.32 9.67
C ALA A 48 -3.55 -2.39 10.24
N ALA A 49 -3.75 -3.03 11.40
CA ALA A 49 -5.05 -3.11 12.07
C ALA A 49 -5.50 -1.74 12.58
N ALA A 50 -4.60 -1.00 13.23
CA ALA A 50 -4.89 0.36 13.68
C ALA A 50 -5.22 1.28 12.48
N GLN A 51 -4.46 1.21 11.40
CA GLN A 51 -4.71 1.95 10.16
C GLN A 51 -6.04 1.56 9.52
N PHE A 52 -6.36 0.28 9.45
CA PHE A 52 -7.63 -0.20 8.89
C PHE A 52 -8.84 0.40 9.60
N LEU A 53 -8.79 0.47 10.91
CA LEU A 53 -9.86 1.06 11.73
C LEU A 53 -9.87 2.60 11.66
N ALA A 54 -8.69 3.23 11.64
CA ALA A 54 -8.57 4.68 11.69
C ALA A 54 -8.85 5.36 10.33
N THR A 55 -8.46 4.73 9.20
CA THR A 55 -8.55 5.37 7.88
C THR A 55 -9.95 5.85 7.51
N PRO A 56 -11.05 5.08 7.69
CA PRO A 56 -12.40 5.57 7.38
C PRO A 56 -12.84 6.71 8.31
N VAL A 57 -12.42 6.67 9.56
CA VAL A 57 -12.71 7.73 10.54
C VAL A 57 -11.99 9.01 10.17
N LEU A 58 -10.68 8.92 9.90
CA LEU A 58 -9.86 10.06 9.47
C LEU A 58 -10.32 10.63 8.13
N GLY A 59 -10.76 9.78 7.20
CA GLY A 59 -11.38 10.21 5.94
C GLY A 59 -12.65 11.03 6.18
N ALA A 60 -13.56 10.53 7.00
CA ALA A 60 -14.80 11.22 7.34
C ALA A 60 -14.55 12.54 8.12
N LEU A 61 -13.56 12.54 9.02
CA LEU A 61 -13.11 13.77 9.70
C LEU A 61 -12.52 14.77 8.72
N SER A 62 -11.76 14.31 7.73
CA SER A 62 -11.18 15.12 6.66
C SER A 62 -12.25 15.78 5.77
N ASP A 63 -13.35 15.06 5.48
CA ASP A 63 -14.50 15.61 4.78
C ASP A 63 -15.27 16.66 5.61
N ARG A 64 -15.24 16.54 6.93
CA ARG A 64 -15.99 17.42 7.84
C ARG A 64 -15.20 18.64 8.26
N PHE A 65 -13.92 18.48 8.64
CA PHE A 65 -13.10 19.54 9.20
C PHE A 65 -12.15 20.20 8.20
N GLY A 66 -11.95 19.56 7.05
CA GLY A 66 -11.00 19.97 6.01
C GLY A 66 -9.83 19.01 5.87
N ARG A 67 -9.14 19.08 4.75
CA ARG A 67 -8.04 18.17 4.42
C ARG A 67 -6.79 18.45 5.24
N ARG A 68 -6.43 19.75 5.33
CA ARG A 68 -5.21 20.21 6.01
C ARG A 68 -5.16 19.82 7.49
N PRO A 69 -6.19 20.04 8.34
CA PRO A 69 -6.14 19.66 9.75
C PRO A 69 -5.88 18.18 9.96
N ILE A 70 -6.47 17.29 9.13
CA ILE A 70 -6.30 15.85 9.25
C ILE A 70 -4.93 15.41 8.75
N LEU A 71 -4.40 16.01 7.68
CA LEU A 71 -3.02 15.80 7.26
C LEU A 71 -2.03 16.16 8.37
N LEU A 72 -2.19 17.32 9.01
CA LEU A 72 -1.32 17.76 10.12
C LEU A 72 -1.44 16.83 11.33
N LEU A 73 -2.66 16.38 11.68
CA LEU A 73 -2.88 15.41 12.76
C LEU A 73 -2.17 14.07 12.44
N SER A 74 -2.27 13.60 11.21
CA SER A 74 -1.63 12.35 10.77
C SER A 74 -0.10 12.46 10.84
N LEU A 75 0.47 13.54 10.33
CA LEU A 75 1.93 13.80 10.41
C LEU A 75 2.42 13.95 11.85
N ALA A 76 1.65 14.61 12.73
CA ALA A 76 2.00 14.74 14.14
C ALA A 76 1.99 13.36 14.84
N GLY A 77 0.97 12.56 14.62
CA GLY A 77 0.88 11.22 15.19
C GLY A 77 1.95 10.26 14.65
N GLU A 78 2.28 10.37 13.38
CA GLU A 78 3.37 9.60 12.77
C GLU A 78 4.74 10.00 13.31
N THR A 79 4.99 11.32 13.48
CA THR A 79 6.19 11.84 14.16
C THR A 79 6.30 11.26 15.57
N ALA A 80 5.20 11.29 16.34
CA ALA A 80 5.18 10.73 17.70
C ALA A 80 5.46 9.23 17.67
N GLY A 81 4.85 8.48 16.74
CA GLY A 81 5.07 7.05 16.58
C GLY A 81 6.54 6.71 16.28
N TYR A 82 7.19 7.43 15.36
CA TYR A 82 8.61 7.22 15.06
C TYR A 82 9.53 7.66 16.21
N LEU A 83 9.19 8.71 16.96
CA LEU A 83 9.93 9.08 18.16
C LEU A 83 9.83 7.99 19.24
N ILE A 84 8.62 7.50 19.52
CA ILE A 84 8.41 6.39 20.45
C ILE A 84 9.20 5.16 20.00
N MET A 85 9.20 4.86 18.70
CA MET A 85 9.97 3.74 18.14
C MET A 85 11.46 3.94 18.34
N GLY A 86 12.02 5.10 17.99
CA GLY A 86 13.46 5.39 18.11
C GLY A 86 13.97 5.41 19.56
N LEU A 87 13.09 5.68 20.51
CA LEU A 87 13.39 5.68 21.94
C LEU A 87 12.94 4.42 22.68
N ALA A 88 12.46 3.41 21.96
CA ALA A 88 11.87 2.22 22.56
C ALA A 88 12.91 1.42 23.39
N PRO A 89 12.63 1.15 24.69
CA PRO A 89 13.47 0.31 25.52
C PRO A 89 13.05 -1.18 25.49
N SER A 90 11.94 -1.52 24.83
CA SER A 90 11.39 -2.87 24.80
C SER A 90 10.49 -3.11 23.59
N LEU A 91 10.24 -4.39 23.27
CA LEU A 91 9.31 -4.82 22.23
C LEU A 91 7.90 -4.25 22.44
N GLY A 92 7.39 -4.19 23.67
CA GLY A 92 6.08 -3.62 24.00
C GLY A 92 5.95 -2.15 23.59
N VAL A 93 7.03 -1.37 23.72
CA VAL A 93 7.04 0.04 23.30
C VAL A 93 7.11 0.15 21.76
N LEU A 94 7.75 -0.81 21.07
CA LEU A 94 7.66 -0.88 19.60
C LEU A 94 6.23 -1.13 19.11
N TYR A 95 5.46 -1.99 19.79
CA TYR A 95 4.03 -2.18 19.49
C TYR A 95 3.22 -0.90 19.73
N LEU A 96 3.48 -0.20 20.86
CA LEU A 96 2.84 1.09 21.12
C LEU A 96 3.14 2.11 20.01
N ALA A 97 4.40 2.20 19.56
CA ALA A 97 4.79 3.05 18.45
C ALA A 97 4.01 2.73 17.17
N ARG A 98 3.87 1.44 16.85
CA ARG A 98 3.09 0.97 15.70
C ARG A 98 1.61 1.26 15.82
N LEU A 99 1.05 1.12 17.02
CA LEU A 99 -0.35 1.45 17.29
C LEU A 99 -0.61 2.95 17.08
N VAL A 100 0.25 3.82 17.61
CA VAL A 100 0.13 5.29 17.46
C VAL A 100 0.24 5.68 15.99
N SER A 101 1.29 5.22 15.27
CA SER A 101 1.46 5.51 13.85
C SER A 101 0.28 4.99 13.01
N GLY A 102 -0.21 3.77 13.28
CA GLY A 102 -1.34 3.20 12.57
C GLY A 102 -2.66 3.94 12.83
N ALA A 103 -2.92 4.30 14.09
CA ALA A 103 -4.13 5.04 14.47
C ALA A 103 -4.20 6.45 13.86
N THR A 104 -3.09 7.00 13.43
CA THR A 104 -3.00 8.31 12.79
C THR A 104 -2.68 8.25 11.29
N ALA A 105 -2.58 7.07 10.70
CA ALA A 105 -2.23 6.85 9.30
C ALA A 105 -3.37 7.22 8.33
N GLY A 106 -3.74 8.49 8.29
CA GLY A 106 -4.74 9.07 7.38
C GLY A 106 -4.14 9.92 6.25
N ASN A 107 -2.83 10.15 6.29
CA ASN A 107 -2.08 11.05 5.41
C ASN A 107 -2.26 10.74 3.92
N VAL A 108 -2.10 9.48 3.49
CA VAL A 108 -2.26 9.08 2.08
C VAL A 108 -3.69 9.34 1.60
N GLY A 109 -4.70 8.98 2.41
CA GLY A 109 -6.11 9.21 2.08
C GLY A 109 -6.44 10.70 1.99
N ALA A 110 -6.01 11.51 2.96
CA ALA A 110 -6.21 12.94 2.97
C ALA A 110 -5.43 13.63 1.82
N ALA A 111 -4.20 13.17 1.50
CA ALA A 111 -3.42 13.71 0.38
C ALA A 111 -4.05 13.42 -0.97
N THR A 112 -4.57 12.20 -1.20
CA THR A 112 -5.28 11.86 -2.43
C THR A 112 -6.57 12.66 -2.59
N ALA A 113 -7.32 12.86 -1.50
CA ALA A 113 -8.49 13.74 -1.50
C ALA A 113 -8.12 15.20 -1.77
N TYR A 114 -7.06 15.71 -1.13
CA TYR A 114 -6.52 17.05 -1.39
C TYR A 114 -6.17 17.24 -2.87
N LEU A 115 -5.46 16.26 -3.47
CA LEU A 115 -5.11 16.29 -4.90
C LEU A 115 -6.34 16.31 -5.79
N ALA A 116 -7.39 15.55 -5.45
CA ALA A 116 -8.64 15.55 -6.19
C ALA A 116 -9.36 16.90 -6.11
N ASP A 117 -9.30 17.57 -4.93
CA ASP A 117 -9.93 18.88 -4.71
C ASP A 117 -9.27 19.99 -5.53
N ILE A 118 -7.93 19.97 -5.70
CA ILE A 118 -7.18 21.01 -6.42
C ILE A 118 -7.01 20.74 -7.92
N SER A 119 -7.38 19.53 -8.38
CA SER A 119 -7.19 19.11 -9.79
C SER A 119 -8.46 19.30 -10.59
N ARG A 120 -8.32 19.90 -11.80
CA ARG A 120 -9.40 19.91 -12.79
C ARG A 120 -9.66 18.48 -13.29
N PRO A 121 -10.89 18.14 -13.71
CA PRO A 121 -11.20 16.79 -14.20
C PRO A 121 -10.24 16.30 -15.30
N GLU A 122 -9.88 17.17 -16.24
CA GLU A 122 -8.97 16.90 -17.35
C GLU A 122 -7.52 16.66 -16.92
N ASP A 123 -7.06 17.26 -15.81
CA ASP A 123 -5.70 17.16 -15.29
C ASP A 123 -5.51 16.02 -14.27
N ARG A 124 -6.58 15.36 -13.83
CA ARG A 124 -6.54 14.35 -12.76
C ARG A 124 -5.56 13.23 -13.03
N THR A 125 -5.59 12.67 -14.24
CA THR A 125 -4.68 11.56 -14.62
C THR A 125 -3.22 11.97 -14.45
N ARG A 126 -2.86 13.18 -14.88
CA ARG A 126 -1.50 13.72 -14.74
C ARG A 126 -1.14 13.93 -13.26
N THR A 127 -2.06 14.51 -12.49
CA THR A 127 -1.83 14.79 -11.05
C THR A 127 -1.63 13.50 -10.25
N PHE A 128 -2.47 12.49 -10.47
CA PHE A 128 -2.31 11.20 -9.81
C PHE A 128 -1.08 10.42 -10.33
N GLY A 129 -0.67 10.64 -11.58
CA GLY A 129 0.60 10.15 -12.09
C GLY A 129 1.81 10.74 -11.35
N LEU A 130 1.79 12.05 -11.07
CA LEU A 130 2.82 12.71 -10.25
C LEU A 130 2.81 12.22 -8.80
N PHE A 131 1.63 11.96 -8.22
CA PHE A 131 1.51 11.33 -6.90
C PHE A 131 2.18 9.94 -6.87
N GLY A 132 1.91 9.11 -7.88
CA GLY A 132 2.56 7.80 -8.02
C GLY A 132 4.08 7.91 -8.18
N ALA A 133 4.57 8.90 -8.92
CA ALA A 133 6.00 9.17 -9.06
C ALA A 133 6.64 9.60 -7.73
N ALA A 134 6.01 10.53 -6.98
CA ALA A 134 6.47 10.95 -5.66
C ALA A 134 6.54 9.77 -4.68
N PHE A 135 5.51 8.90 -4.70
CA PHE A 135 5.45 7.68 -3.92
C PHE A 135 6.58 6.71 -4.28
N GLY A 136 6.78 6.45 -5.58
CA GLY A 136 7.83 5.54 -6.06
C GLY A 136 9.24 6.02 -5.73
N VAL A 137 9.51 7.32 -5.92
CA VAL A 137 10.81 7.92 -5.57
C VAL A 137 11.03 7.91 -4.06
N GLY A 138 9.99 8.21 -3.26
CA GLY A 138 10.06 8.11 -1.80
C GLY A 138 10.39 6.69 -1.33
N PHE A 139 9.76 5.69 -1.93
CA PHE A 139 10.01 4.28 -1.62
C PHE A 139 11.38 3.76 -2.11
N LEU A 140 12.03 4.47 -3.03
CA LEU A 140 13.42 4.21 -3.42
C LEU A 140 14.41 4.75 -2.39
N PHE A 141 14.22 6.02 -1.98
CA PHE A 141 15.15 6.68 -1.04
C PHE A 141 15.00 6.17 0.39
N GLY A 142 13.78 5.85 0.82
CA GLY A 142 13.51 5.42 2.19
C GLY A 142 14.35 4.23 2.63
N PRO A 143 14.25 3.06 1.99
CA PRO A 143 15.06 1.89 2.34
C PRO A 143 16.56 2.15 2.26
N ALA A 144 17.05 2.89 1.25
CA ALA A 144 18.44 3.24 1.12
C ALA A 144 18.95 4.02 2.35
N MET A 145 18.19 5.02 2.78
CA MET A 145 18.51 5.80 4.00
C MET A 145 18.42 4.93 5.25
N GLY A 146 17.38 4.08 5.36
CA GLY A 146 17.20 3.18 6.48
C GLY A 146 18.36 2.22 6.66
N GLY A 147 18.78 1.58 5.57
CA GLY A 147 19.97 0.70 5.57
C GLY A 147 21.26 1.43 5.94
N ALA A 148 21.50 2.61 5.36
CA ALA A 148 22.69 3.40 5.67
C ALA A 148 22.73 3.88 7.13
N LEU A 149 21.61 4.35 7.67
CA LEU A 149 21.53 4.84 9.05
C LEU A 149 21.63 3.71 10.08
N SER A 150 21.13 2.52 9.76
CA SER A 150 21.22 1.35 10.66
C SER A 150 22.67 0.88 10.90
N ALA A 151 23.62 1.26 10.03
CA ALA A 151 25.03 0.99 10.23
C ALA A 151 25.63 1.76 11.42
N PHE A 152 25.02 2.87 11.84
CA PHE A 152 25.46 3.66 13.00
C PHE A 152 24.78 3.17 14.28
N ASP A 153 23.47 3.03 14.26
CA ASP A 153 22.65 2.54 15.37
C ASP A 153 21.32 2.02 14.81
N ILE A 154 20.79 0.93 15.37
CA ILE A 154 19.51 0.34 14.95
C ILE A 154 18.33 1.29 15.19
N ARG A 155 18.46 2.27 16.08
CA ARG A 155 17.47 3.29 16.42
C ARG A 155 17.52 4.50 15.48
N ALA A 156 18.70 4.74 14.85
CA ALA A 156 18.95 5.92 14.02
C ALA A 156 17.94 6.06 12.86
N PRO A 157 17.53 4.99 12.16
CA PRO A 157 16.50 5.07 11.13
C PRO A 157 15.16 5.62 11.64
N ALA A 158 14.68 5.14 12.80
CA ALA A 158 13.42 5.60 13.38
C ALA A 158 13.48 7.07 13.82
N LEU A 159 14.60 7.50 14.42
CA LEU A 159 14.82 8.90 14.83
C LEU A 159 14.95 9.82 13.60
N ALA A 160 15.62 9.37 12.54
CA ALA A 160 15.72 10.12 11.30
C ALA A 160 14.35 10.25 10.60
N ALA A 161 13.55 9.17 10.58
CA ALA A 161 12.17 9.22 10.09
C ALA A 161 11.32 10.19 10.90
N ALA A 162 11.45 10.20 12.24
CA ALA A 162 10.77 11.17 13.11
C ALA A 162 11.15 12.61 12.76
N GLY A 163 12.44 12.89 12.60
CA GLY A 163 12.94 14.22 12.21
C GLY A 163 12.43 14.65 10.83
N LEU A 164 12.41 13.73 9.87
CA LEU A 164 11.95 13.99 8.51
C LEU A 164 10.44 14.29 8.47
N VAL A 165 9.63 13.48 9.19
CA VAL A 165 8.18 13.69 9.24
C VAL A 165 7.83 14.93 10.09
N LEU A 166 8.60 15.24 11.13
CA LEU A 166 8.47 16.50 11.86
C LEU A 166 8.76 17.71 10.95
N LEU A 167 9.82 17.65 10.15
CA LEU A 167 10.10 18.67 9.15
C LEU A 167 8.92 18.82 8.18
N ASN A 168 8.40 17.70 7.68
CA ASN A 168 7.23 17.69 6.82
C ASN A 168 5.99 18.33 7.50
N LEU A 169 5.74 17.99 8.76
CA LEU A 169 4.67 18.60 9.56
C LEU A 169 4.81 20.13 9.65
N VAL A 170 6.01 20.62 9.95
CA VAL A 170 6.29 22.06 10.04
C VAL A 170 6.08 22.74 8.69
N LEU A 171 6.64 22.17 7.60
CA LEU A 171 6.49 22.73 6.27
C LEU A 171 5.02 22.73 5.81
N ALA A 172 4.29 21.65 6.06
CA ALA A 172 2.87 21.56 5.76
C ALA A 172 2.03 22.54 6.61
N ALA A 173 2.37 22.70 7.89
CA ALA A 173 1.70 23.64 8.78
C ALA A 173 1.89 25.11 8.35
N ILE A 174 3.05 25.45 7.79
CA ILE A 174 3.34 26.84 7.38
C ILE A 174 2.78 27.12 5.98
N TRP A 175 2.94 26.19 5.04
CA TRP A 175 2.78 26.49 3.60
C TRP A 175 1.61 25.80 2.92
N LEU A 176 1.08 24.69 3.47
CA LEU A 176 0.00 23.96 2.82
C LEU A 176 -1.34 24.68 3.08
N PRO A 177 -2.03 25.24 2.05
CA PRO A 177 -3.34 25.83 2.22
C PRO A 177 -4.43 24.76 2.40
N GLU A 178 -5.60 25.12 2.90
CA GLU A 178 -6.76 24.24 2.92
C GLU A 178 -7.33 24.09 1.49
N SER A 179 -7.62 22.84 1.08
CA SER A 179 -8.18 22.56 -0.24
C SER A 179 -9.70 22.45 -0.26
N LEU A 180 -10.33 22.14 0.89
CA LEU A 180 -11.75 21.94 1.00
C LEU A 180 -12.45 23.17 1.57
N PRO A 181 -13.16 23.99 0.73
CA PRO A 181 -13.90 25.16 1.20
C PRO A 181 -14.98 24.76 2.23
N VAL A 182 -15.22 25.63 3.20
CA VAL A 182 -16.20 25.38 4.27
C VAL A 182 -17.59 25.00 3.72
N ALA A 183 -18.02 25.62 2.62
CA ALA A 183 -19.29 25.35 1.96
C ALA A 183 -19.41 23.92 1.37
N ARG A 184 -18.28 23.22 1.14
CA ARG A 184 -18.27 21.85 0.60
C ARG A 184 -18.01 20.79 1.67
N ARG A 185 -17.84 21.19 2.93
CA ARG A 185 -17.60 20.26 4.04
C ARG A 185 -18.87 19.45 4.33
N SER A 186 -18.67 18.16 4.63
CA SER A 186 -19.78 17.28 4.96
C SER A 186 -20.39 17.61 6.31
N SER A 187 -21.74 17.71 6.37
CA SER A 187 -22.51 17.78 7.61
C SER A 187 -22.91 16.43 8.17
N GLU A 188 -22.66 15.34 7.42
CA GLU A 188 -23.03 13.99 7.84
C GLU A 188 -22.25 13.51 9.06
N PRO A 189 -22.89 12.73 9.95
CA PRO A 189 -22.21 12.15 11.11
C PRO A 189 -21.07 11.19 10.65
N VAL A 190 -19.90 11.30 11.28
CA VAL A 190 -18.72 10.45 10.98
C VAL A 190 -19.06 8.96 11.06
N ARG A 191 -19.91 8.54 12.03
CA ARG A 191 -20.32 7.15 12.22
C ARG A 191 -21.02 6.53 11.01
N ALA A 192 -21.70 7.32 10.19
CA ALA A 192 -22.42 6.84 9.02
C ALA A 192 -21.47 6.37 7.89
N ARG A 193 -20.24 6.89 7.85
CA ARG A 193 -19.23 6.60 6.81
C ARG A 193 -18.06 5.76 7.31
N ALA A 194 -17.92 5.57 8.62
CA ALA A 194 -16.72 5.01 9.25
C ALA A 194 -16.72 3.48 9.39
N ASN A 195 -17.61 2.74 8.72
CA ASN A 195 -17.66 1.28 8.86
C ASN A 195 -17.03 0.57 7.65
N PRO A 196 -15.74 0.15 7.72
CA PRO A 196 -15.06 -0.53 6.62
C PRO A 196 -15.65 -1.92 6.35
N LEU A 197 -16.18 -2.62 7.38
CA LEU A 197 -16.77 -3.95 7.23
C LEU A 197 -18.09 -3.91 6.47
N ALA A 198 -18.93 -2.91 6.71
CA ALA A 198 -20.18 -2.74 5.96
C ALA A 198 -19.91 -2.49 4.46
N LEU A 199 -18.82 -1.78 4.15
CA LEU A 199 -18.38 -1.55 2.78
C LEU A 199 -17.94 -2.86 2.11
N LEU A 200 -17.15 -3.67 2.80
CA LEU A 200 -16.70 -4.97 2.32
C LEU A 200 -17.88 -5.90 2.02
N LEU A 201 -18.83 -6.02 2.95
CA LEU A 201 -20.00 -6.89 2.79
C LEU A 201 -20.82 -6.50 1.55
N ARG A 202 -21.07 -5.21 1.33
CA ARG A 202 -21.79 -4.70 0.13
C ARG A 202 -21.10 -5.05 -1.20
N LEU A 203 -19.78 -5.17 -1.21
CA LEU A 203 -19.03 -5.49 -2.42
C LEU A 203 -18.96 -7.00 -2.68
N VAL A 204 -18.82 -7.80 -1.62
CA VAL A 204 -18.80 -9.27 -1.72
C VAL A 204 -20.14 -9.81 -2.19
N ASP A 205 -21.26 -9.11 -1.97
CA ASP A 205 -22.58 -9.47 -2.46
C ASP A 205 -22.73 -9.33 -3.98
N ARG A 206 -21.77 -8.69 -4.67
CA ARG A 206 -21.80 -8.52 -6.13
C ARG A 206 -21.03 -9.65 -6.83
N PRO A 207 -21.70 -10.57 -7.57
CA PRO A 207 -21.06 -11.73 -8.19
C PRO A 207 -19.89 -11.36 -9.11
N ALA A 208 -20.02 -10.26 -9.89
CA ALA A 208 -19.00 -9.80 -10.81
C ALA A 208 -17.70 -9.36 -10.12
N LEU A 209 -17.76 -8.87 -8.88
CA LEU A 209 -16.62 -8.38 -8.12
C LEU A 209 -15.97 -9.45 -7.24
N ARG A 210 -16.66 -10.55 -6.93
CA ARG A 210 -16.15 -11.57 -6.00
C ARG A 210 -14.79 -12.09 -6.41
N ARG A 211 -14.62 -12.51 -7.67
CA ARG A 211 -13.34 -13.06 -8.17
C ARG A 211 -12.20 -12.04 -8.13
N PRO A 212 -12.34 -10.82 -8.70
CA PRO A 212 -11.28 -9.81 -8.62
C PRO A 212 -10.94 -9.41 -7.18
N LEU A 213 -11.94 -9.28 -6.30
CA LEU A 213 -11.70 -8.91 -4.90
C LEU A 213 -11.02 -10.03 -4.11
N THR A 214 -11.39 -11.31 -4.37
CA THR A 214 -10.69 -12.47 -3.80
C THR A 214 -9.24 -12.50 -4.28
N ALA A 215 -8.98 -12.30 -5.57
CA ALA A 215 -7.62 -12.20 -6.10
C ALA A 215 -6.85 -11.05 -5.45
N THR A 216 -7.48 -9.86 -5.27
CA THR A 216 -6.89 -8.71 -4.56
C THR A 216 -6.48 -9.09 -3.14
N PHE A 217 -7.34 -9.78 -2.40
CA PHE A 217 -7.02 -10.26 -1.06
C PHE A 217 -5.82 -11.19 -1.07
N LEU A 218 -5.87 -12.26 -1.87
CA LEU A 218 -4.85 -13.32 -1.89
C LEU A 218 -3.45 -12.78 -2.25
N VAL A 219 -3.34 -11.93 -3.28
CA VAL A 219 -2.03 -11.41 -3.68
C VAL A 219 -1.49 -10.37 -2.69
N ASN A 220 -2.34 -9.56 -2.07
CA ASN A 220 -1.89 -8.62 -1.05
C ASN A 220 -1.57 -9.33 0.28
N PHE A 221 -2.28 -10.41 0.63
CA PHE A 221 -1.94 -11.29 1.74
C PHE A 221 -0.54 -11.89 1.55
N ALA A 222 -0.27 -12.47 0.38
CA ALA A 222 1.03 -13.03 0.03
C ALA A 222 2.14 -11.97 0.08
N PHE A 223 1.89 -10.80 -0.51
CA PHE A 223 2.86 -9.70 -0.56
C PHE A 223 3.18 -9.14 0.82
N SER A 224 2.17 -8.90 1.64
CA SER A 224 2.33 -8.39 3.00
C SER A 224 3.09 -9.38 3.89
N GLY A 225 2.74 -10.67 3.82
CA GLY A 225 3.46 -11.73 4.54
C GLY A 225 4.93 -11.85 4.11
N MET A 226 5.20 -11.80 2.81
CA MET A 226 6.57 -11.80 2.29
C MET A 226 7.36 -10.60 2.81
N GLN A 227 6.79 -9.39 2.66
CA GLN A 227 7.48 -8.15 3.02
C GLN A 227 7.91 -8.13 4.49
N THR A 228 7.08 -8.64 5.39
CA THR A 228 7.35 -8.61 6.84
C THR A 228 8.35 -9.65 7.29
N ASN A 229 8.34 -10.85 6.70
CA ASN A 229 9.23 -11.93 7.10
C ASN A 229 10.54 -12.00 6.29
N LEU A 230 10.67 -11.22 5.21
CA LEU A 230 11.84 -11.27 4.34
C LEU A 230 13.12 -10.95 5.09
N ALA A 231 13.12 -9.91 5.92
CA ALA A 231 14.31 -9.50 6.67
C ALA A 231 14.77 -10.60 7.67
N VAL A 232 13.82 -11.20 8.40
CA VAL A 232 14.12 -12.29 9.35
C VAL A 232 14.67 -13.50 8.60
N TYR A 233 14.00 -13.93 7.53
CA TYR A 233 14.44 -15.05 6.70
C TYR A 233 15.86 -14.86 6.13
N LEU A 234 16.15 -13.66 5.61
CA LEU A 234 17.44 -13.34 5.04
C LEU A 234 18.56 -13.31 6.10
N SER A 235 18.22 -12.80 7.29
CA SER A 235 19.13 -12.83 8.42
C SER A 235 19.44 -14.25 8.88
N ASP A 236 18.41 -15.07 9.10
CA ASP A 236 18.55 -16.44 9.62
C ASP A 236 19.26 -17.36 8.62
N ARG A 237 18.99 -17.23 7.32
CA ARG A 237 19.49 -18.17 6.32
C ARG A 237 20.82 -17.74 5.68
N PHE A 238 21.01 -16.44 5.51
CA PHE A 238 22.15 -15.90 4.74
C PHE A 238 23.00 -14.92 5.54
N GLY A 239 22.64 -14.62 6.79
CA GLY A 239 23.37 -13.69 7.65
C GLY A 239 23.25 -12.22 7.19
N PHE A 240 22.19 -11.87 6.43
CA PHE A 240 21.99 -10.50 5.97
C PHE A 240 21.68 -9.58 7.14
N GLY A 241 22.36 -8.43 7.16
CA GLY A 241 22.03 -7.33 8.05
C GLY A 241 21.01 -6.35 7.42
N PRO A 242 20.66 -5.29 8.16
CA PRO A 242 19.71 -4.28 7.69
C PRO A 242 20.11 -3.61 6.37
N GLY A 243 21.42 -3.42 6.13
CA GLY A 243 21.97 -2.80 4.91
C GLY A 243 21.73 -3.63 3.66
N GLU A 244 22.00 -4.94 3.71
CA GLU A 244 21.78 -5.85 2.58
C GLU A 244 20.29 -5.99 2.27
N VAL A 245 19.47 -6.11 3.30
CA VAL A 245 18.00 -6.16 3.14
C VAL A 245 17.47 -4.86 2.52
N ALA A 246 17.95 -3.71 2.99
CA ALA A 246 17.59 -2.42 2.40
C ALA A 246 18.02 -2.34 0.93
N GLY A 247 19.20 -2.87 0.58
CA GLY A 247 19.67 -2.99 -0.80
C GLY A 247 18.69 -3.76 -1.70
N LEU A 248 18.15 -4.88 -1.22
CA LEU A 248 17.12 -5.64 -1.95
C LEU A 248 15.82 -4.84 -2.15
N PHE A 249 15.35 -4.09 -1.14
CA PHE A 249 14.19 -3.20 -1.29
C PHE A 249 14.46 -2.08 -2.31
N VAL A 250 15.66 -1.51 -2.32
CA VAL A 250 16.09 -0.54 -3.34
C VAL A 250 16.06 -1.16 -4.73
N ALA A 251 16.60 -2.37 -4.90
CA ALA A 251 16.57 -3.09 -6.17
C ALA A 251 15.13 -3.34 -6.64
N MET A 252 14.24 -3.76 -5.72
CA MET A 252 12.81 -3.90 -6.02
C MET A 252 12.19 -2.59 -6.49
N ALA A 253 12.49 -1.47 -5.82
CA ALA A 253 11.98 -0.15 -6.18
C ALA A 253 12.49 0.29 -7.56
N VAL A 254 13.77 0.13 -7.85
CA VAL A 254 14.38 0.46 -9.15
C VAL A 254 13.72 -0.35 -10.28
N VAL A 255 13.63 -1.67 -10.13
CA VAL A 255 12.98 -2.53 -11.12
C VAL A 255 11.52 -2.16 -11.28
N GLY A 256 10.80 -1.86 -10.18
CA GLY A 256 9.41 -1.41 -10.22
C GLY A 256 9.23 -0.12 -11.00
N ILE A 257 10.04 0.90 -10.72
CA ILE A 257 10.00 2.21 -11.42
C ILE A 257 10.29 2.02 -12.91
N LEU A 258 11.37 1.29 -13.26
CA LEU A 258 11.74 1.04 -14.66
C LEU A 258 10.65 0.25 -15.39
N SER A 259 10.06 -0.75 -14.74
CA SER A 259 8.97 -1.54 -15.31
C SER A 259 7.73 -0.68 -15.56
N GLN A 260 7.33 0.16 -14.61
CA GLN A 260 6.20 1.10 -14.76
C GLN A 260 6.46 2.09 -15.91
N ALA A 261 7.66 2.67 -15.97
CA ALA A 261 8.00 3.69 -16.98
C ALA A 261 8.09 3.13 -18.40
N PHE A 262 8.67 1.95 -18.58
CA PHE A 262 9.05 1.44 -19.88
C PHE A 262 8.26 0.22 -20.37
N LEU A 263 7.84 -0.66 -19.47
CA LEU A 263 7.21 -1.94 -19.83
C LEU A 263 5.69 -1.89 -19.75
N VAL A 264 5.14 -1.45 -18.61
CA VAL A 264 3.70 -1.50 -18.37
C VAL A 264 2.94 -0.70 -19.40
N GLY A 265 3.34 0.53 -19.69
CA GLY A 265 2.67 1.38 -20.68
C GLY A 265 2.67 0.78 -22.10
N ARG A 266 3.80 0.15 -22.51
CA ARG A 266 3.90 -0.47 -23.83
C ARG A 266 3.12 -1.79 -23.92
N LEU A 267 3.15 -2.60 -22.87
CA LEU A 267 2.43 -3.88 -22.86
C LEU A 267 0.93 -3.68 -22.74
N SER A 268 0.44 -2.74 -21.94
CA SER A 268 -0.99 -2.48 -21.74
C SER A 268 -1.72 -2.04 -23.03
N THR A 269 -1.00 -1.52 -24.01
CA THR A 269 -1.57 -1.20 -25.34
C THR A 269 -1.63 -2.40 -26.28
N ARG A 270 -0.88 -3.47 -26.01
CA ARG A 270 -0.73 -4.65 -26.90
C ARG A 270 -1.37 -5.91 -26.35
N VAL A 271 -1.49 -6.01 -25.03
CA VAL A 271 -1.94 -7.23 -24.34
C VAL A 271 -3.15 -6.90 -23.47
N SER A 272 -4.07 -7.85 -23.31
CA SER A 272 -5.25 -7.66 -22.46
C SER A 272 -4.88 -7.56 -20.98
N ASP A 273 -5.71 -6.87 -20.18
CA ASP A 273 -5.52 -6.79 -18.73
C ASP A 273 -5.44 -8.20 -18.09
N VAL A 274 -6.22 -9.17 -18.59
CA VAL A 274 -6.19 -10.55 -18.08
C VAL A 274 -4.85 -11.21 -18.36
N SER A 275 -4.29 -11.02 -19.57
CA SER A 275 -2.98 -11.59 -19.90
C SER A 275 -1.85 -10.96 -19.07
N LEU A 276 -1.89 -9.63 -18.83
CA LEU A 276 -0.95 -8.97 -17.94
C LEU A 276 -1.08 -9.46 -16.49
N LEU A 277 -2.31 -9.70 -16.06
CA LEU A 277 -2.60 -10.23 -14.73
C LEU A 277 -2.02 -11.63 -14.54
N VAL A 278 -2.28 -12.54 -15.50
CA VAL A 278 -1.77 -13.92 -15.46
C VAL A 278 -0.23 -13.93 -15.49
N LEU A 279 0.39 -13.15 -16.38
CA LEU A 279 1.84 -13.01 -16.44
C LEU A 279 2.40 -12.49 -15.10
N GLY A 280 1.78 -11.45 -14.52
CA GLY A 280 2.18 -10.88 -13.25
C GLY A 280 2.07 -11.89 -12.10
N PHE A 281 1.01 -12.68 -12.05
CA PHE A 281 0.86 -13.73 -11.04
C PHE A 281 1.86 -14.86 -11.24
N ALA A 282 2.09 -15.31 -12.48
CA ALA A 282 3.09 -16.35 -12.78
C ALA A 282 4.50 -15.92 -12.32
N LEU A 283 4.92 -14.70 -12.65
CA LEU A 283 6.21 -14.16 -12.20
C LEU A 283 6.28 -14.07 -10.67
N THR A 284 5.20 -13.67 -10.00
CA THR A 284 5.14 -13.58 -8.54
C THR A 284 5.23 -14.97 -7.90
N VAL A 285 4.55 -15.99 -8.44
CA VAL A 285 4.66 -17.37 -7.97
C VAL A 285 6.09 -17.89 -8.12
N LEU A 286 6.71 -17.66 -9.30
CA LEU A 286 8.10 -18.04 -9.54
C LEU A 286 9.06 -17.35 -8.56
N ALA A 287 8.82 -16.08 -8.27
CA ALA A 287 9.65 -15.34 -7.33
C ALA A 287 9.51 -15.90 -5.90
N TYR A 288 8.29 -16.15 -5.42
CA TYR A 288 8.10 -16.72 -4.09
C TYR A 288 8.71 -18.12 -3.99
N ALA A 289 8.48 -18.98 -4.96
CA ALA A 289 9.14 -20.28 -5.02
C ALA A 289 10.67 -20.14 -5.05
N GLY A 290 11.17 -19.18 -5.84
CA GLY A 290 12.60 -18.86 -5.94
C GLY A 290 13.21 -18.42 -4.61
N ILE A 291 12.52 -17.59 -3.80
CA ILE A 291 12.98 -17.22 -2.44
C ILE A 291 13.05 -18.48 -1.57
N GLY A 292 12.02 -19.33 -1.61
CA GLY A 292 11.94 -20.54 -0.78
C GLY A 292 13.04 -21.57 -1.05
N VAL A 293 13.52 -21.68 -2.30
CA VAL A 293 14.55 -22.64 -2.70
C VAL A 293 15.92 -22.01 -2.94
N ALA A 294 16.11 -20.70 -2.80
CA ALA A 294 17.37 -20.00 -3.12
C ALA A 294 18.57 -20.69 -2.45
N PRO A 295 19.54 -21.22 -3.23
CA PRO A 295 20.67 -21.92 -2.66
C PRO A 295 21.76 -20.96 -2.14
N VAL A 296 21.84 -19.76 -2.70
CA VAL A 296 22.83 -18.74 -2.41
C VAL A 296 22.21 -17.34 -2.38
N ALA A 297 22.78 -16.45 -1.57
CA ALA A 297 22.32 -15.08 -1.40
C ALA A 297 22.25 -14.28 -2.71
N GLN A 298 23.18 -14.53 -3.65
CA GLN A 298 23.24 -13.82 -4.93
C GLN A 298 22.00 -14.08 -5.81
N ALA A 299 21.39 -15.28 -5.71
CA ALA A 299 20.19 -15.62 -6.46
C ALA A 299 19.00 -14.71 -6.06
N LEU A 300 18.98 -14.22 -4.84
CA LEU A 300 17.90 -13.37 -4.32
C LEU A 300 17.75 -12.05 -5.11
N TRP A 301 18.84 -11.48 -5.61
CA TRP A 301 18.78 -10.26 -6.42
C TRP A 301 17.95 -10.46 -7.69
N ALA A 302 18.16 -11.59 -8.37
CA ALA A 302 17.36 -11.92 -9.54
C ALA A 302 15.90 -12.24 -9.16
N VAL A 303 15.70 -12.95 -8.07
CA VAL A 303 14.36 -13.35 -7.61
C VAL A 303 13.54 -12.14 -7.19
N VAL A 304 14.10 -11.18 -6.44
CA VAL A 304 13.36 -9.96 -6.05
C VAL A 304 13.10 -9.05 -7.26
N ALA A 305 13.98 -9.07 -8.28
CA ALA A 305 13.72 -8.38 -9.53
C ALA A 305 12.51 -8.99 -10.26
N VAL A 306 12.41 -10.32 -10.33
CA VAL A 306 11.25 -11.05 -10.88
C VAL A 306 9.97 -10.73 -10.09
N GLN A 307 10.06 -10.69 -8.75
CA GLN A 307 8.96 -10.28 -7.87
C GLN A 307 8.46 -8.87 -8.19
N SER A 308 9.39 -7.94 -8.37
CA SER A 308 9.06 -6.55 -8.68
C SER A 308 8.42 -6.40 -10.06
N LEU A 309 8.92 -7.13 -11.06
CA LEU A 309 8.29 -7.23 -12.39
C LEU A 309 6.87 -7.78 -12.30
N GLY A 310 6.68 -8.89 -11.61
CA GLY A 310 5.36 -9.50 -11.41
C GLY A 310 4.38 -8.52 -10.80
N SER A 311 4.76 -7.84 -9.72
CA SER A 311 3.91 -6.86 -9.05
C SER A 311 3.60 -5.63 -9.91
N SER A 312 4.53 -5.23 -10.75
CA SER A 312 4.33 -4.11 -11.71
C SER A 312 3.27 -4.43 -12.77
N PHE A 313 3.04 -5.70 -13.08
CA PHE A 313 2.02 -6.11 -14.05
C PHE A 313 0.66 -6.35 -13.38
N TRP A 314 0.59 -7.16 -12.32
CA TRP A 314 -0.71 -7.53 -11.76
C TRP A 314 -1.41 -6.38 -11.03
N ARG A 315 -0.69 -5.46 -10.38
CA ARG A 315 -1.30 -4.35 -9.62
C ARG A 315 -2.17 -3.44 -10.50
N PRO A 316 -1.64 -2.83 -11.58
CA PRO A 316 -2.45 -1.97 -12.45
C PRO A 316 -3.49 -2.76 -13.25
N ALA A 317 -3.19 -3.99 -13.67
CA ALA A 317 -4.13 -4.83 -14.41
C ALA A 317 -5.37 -5.18 -13.58
N LEU A 318 -5.18 -5.54 -12.30
CA LEU A 318 -6.26 -5.86 -11.39
C LEU A 318 -7.12 -4.62 -11.06
N ALA A 319 -6.48 -3.47 -10.83
CA ALA A 319 -7.17 -2.21 -10.60
C ALA A 319 -7.99 -1.78 -11.84
N SER A 320 -7.42 -1.90 -13.05
CA SER A 320 -8.11 -1.65 -14.32
C SER A 320 -9.32 -2.56 -14.49
N LEU A 321 -9.15 -3.87 -14.24
CA LEU A 321 -10.22 -4.85 -14.36
C LEU A 321 -11.38 -4.53 -13.41
N VAL A 322 -11.09 -4.28 -12.14
CA VAL A 322 -12.10 -3.91 -11.12
C VAL A 322 -12.83 -2.64 -11.53
N SER A 323 -12.12 -1.63 -12.03
CA SER A 323 -12.71 -0.37 -12.49
C SER A 323 -13.66 -0.56 -13.71
N LYS A 324 -13.32 -1.47 -14.62
CA LYS A 324 -14.13 -1.76 -15.82
C LYS A 324 -15.43 -2.52 -15.53
N LEU A 325 -15.51 -3.20 -14.38
CA LEU A 325 -16.69 -3.99 -13.98
C LEU A 325 -17.79 -3.15 -13.32
N VAL A 326 -17.57 -1.85 -13.11
CA VAL A 326 -18.49 -0.97 -12.39
C VAL A 326 -18.74 0.34 -13.13
N SER A 327 -19.88 0.97 -12.85
CA SER A 327 -20.22 2.28 -13.42
C SER A 327 -19.36 3.40 -12.80
N ALA A 328 -19.24 4.54 -13.49
CA ALA A 328 -18.51 5.71 -13.00
C ALA A 328 -19.01 6.21 -11.62
N ARG A 329 -20.31 6.05 -11.33
CA ARG A 329 -20.93 6.43 -10.04
C ARG A 329 -20.49 5.52 -8.90
N GLU A 330 -20.13 4.27 -9.18
CA GLU A 330 -19.77 3.24 -8.21
C GLU A 330 -18.26 3.10 -7.99
N GLN A 331 -17.43 3.74 -8.82
CA GLN A 331 -15.96 3.64 -8.75
C GLN A 331 -15.43 4.05 -7.36
N GLY A 332 -15.99 5.08 -6.76
CA GLY A 332 -15.60 5.50 -5.41
C GLY A 332 -15.85 4.42 -4.35
N LEU A 333 -17.03 3.78 -4.41
CA LEU A 333 -17.41 2.67 -3.52
C LEU A 333 -16.46 1.48 -3.68
N VAL A 334 -16.18 1.11 -4.92
CA VAL A 334 -15.35 -0.06 -5.25
C VAL A 334 -13.86 0.18 -4.93
N ASN A 335 -13.35 1.38 -5.19
CA ASN A 335 -11.98 1.74 -4.80
C ASN A 335 -11.81 1.72 -3.29
N GLY A 336 -12.76 2.29 -2.53
CA GLY A 336 -12.75 2.24 -1.07
C GLY A 336 -12.80 0.80 -0.53
N GLY A 337 -13.64 -0.04 -1.13
CA GLY A 337 -13.74 -1.45 -0.74
C GLY A 337 -12.51 -2.28 -1.12
N SER A 338 -11.94 -2.05 -2.29
CA SER A 338 -10.66 -2.69 -2.69
C SER A 338 -9.54 -2.30 -1.73
N GLN A 339 -9.50 -1.04 -1.28
CA GLN A 339 -8.54 -0.59 -0.27
C GLN A 339 -8.78 -1.27 1.09
N SER A 340 -10.04 -1.45 1.49
CA SER A 340 -10.38 -2.18 2.73
C SER A 340 -9.94 -3.65 2.67
N ILE A 341 -10.10 -4.31 1.51
CA ILE A 341 -9.61 -5.68 1.28
C ILE A 341 -8.09 -5.75 1.36
N THR A 342 -7.40 -4.79 0.74
CA THR A 342 -5.93 -4.68 0.81
C THR A 342 -5.47 -4.49 2.25
N SER A 343 -6.14 -3.64 3.02
CA SER A 343 -5.82 -3.42 4.43
C SER A 343 -6.06 -4.67 5.28
N LEU A 344 -7.17 -5.40 5.04
CA LEU A 344 -7.43 -6.68 5.72
C LEU A 344 -6.34 -7.72 5.39
N ALA A 345 -5.92 -7.80 4.13
CA ALA A 345 -4.83 -8.65 3.71
C ALA A 345 -3.50 -8.27 4.39
N SER A 346 -3.25 -6.96 4.58
CA SER A 346 -2.08 -6.45 5.30
C SER A 346 -2.11 -6.73 6.81
N VAL A 347 -3.29 -6.95 7.40
CA VAL A 347 -3.45 -7.43 8.78
C VAL A 347 -3.17 -8.93 8.88
N LEU A 348 -3.74 -9.73 7.98
CA LEU A 348 -3.71 -11.19 8.08
C LEU A 348 -2.44 -11.80 7.47
N GLY A 349 -1.84 -11.18 6.47
CA GLY A 349 -0.64 -11.68 5.80
C GLY A 349 0.55 -11.88 6.72
N PRO A 350 0.95 -10.88 7.53
CA PRO A 350 2.05 -11.02 8.48
C PRO A 350 1.80 -12.10 9.54
N ILE A 351 0.56 -12.23 10.02
CA ILE A 351 0.18 -13.28 10.98
C ILE A 351 0.35 -14.66 10.34
N GLY A 352 -0.24 -14.85 9.15
CA GLY A 352 -0.15 -16.13 8.43
C GLY A 352 1.29 -16.50 8.09
N ALA A 353 2.10 -15.53 7.68
CA ALA A 353 3.51 -15.74 7.37
C ALA A 353 4.34 -16.04 8.64
N GLY A 354 4.11 -15.32 9.75
CA GLY A 354 4.77 -15.58 11.03
C GLY A 354 4.46 -16.99 11.58
N LEU A 355 3.18 -17.37 11.58
CA LEU A 355 2.76 -18.71 11.99
C LEU A 355 3.37 -19.81 11.10
N ALA A 356 3.38 -19.60 9.77
CA ALA A 356 4.00 -20.55 8.84
C ALA A 356 5.50 -20.68 9.10
N TYR A 357 6.18 -19.56 9.39
CA TYR A 357 7.60 -19.55 9.71
C TYR A 357 7.92 -20.38 10.96
N GLU A 358 7.19 -20.17 12.05
CA GLU A 358 7.46 -20.81 13.34
C GLU A 358 7.06 -22.29 13.37
N HIS A 359 5.95 -22.68 12.74
CA HIS A 359 5.40 -24.02 12.90
C HIS A 359 5.76 -24.97 11.74
N VAL A 360 6.09 -24.45 10.56
CA VAL A 360 6.38 -25.26 9.36
C VAL A 360 7.84 -25.10 8.93
N GLY A 361 8.40 -23.90 9.06
CA GLY A 361 9.80 -23.63 8.75
C GLY A 361 10.02 -22.30 8.01
N SER A 362 11.27 -21.87 7.94
CA SER A 362 11.65 -20.52 7.47
C SER A 362 11.25 -20.23 6.01
N ALA A 363 11.17 -21.24 5.15
CA ALA A 363 10.73 -21.10 3.76
C ALA A 363 9.20 -21.14 3.59
N ALA A 364 8.44 -21.58 4.61
CA ALA A 364 6.99 -21.79 4.53
C ALA A 364 6.18 -20.52 4.18
N PRO A 365 6.52 -19.31 4.66
CA PRO A 365 5.83 -18.09 4.26
C PRO A 365 5.84 -17.85 2.74
N TYR A 366 6.93 -18.22 2.07
CA TYR A 366 7.07 -18.04 0.61
C TYR A 366 6.27 -19.09 -0.16
N TRP A 367 6.23 -20.32 0.33
CA TRP A 367 5.34 -21.36 -0.24
C TRP A 367 3.87 -21.00 -0.04
N LEU A 368 3.50 -20.48 1.13
CA LEU A 368 2.16 -19.97 1.39
C LEU A 368 1.81 -18.82 0.43
N GLY A 369 2.74 -17.90 0.20
CA GLY A 369 2.59 -16.79 -0.75
C GLY A 369 2.46 -17.27 -2.18
N ALA A 370 3.25 -18.26 -2.60
CA ALA A 370 3.18 -18.88 -3.92
C ALA A 370 1.81 -19.56 -4.13
N CYS A 371 1.35 -20.35 -3.15
CA CYS A 371 0.04 -21.00 -3.19
C CYS A 371 -1.11 -19.99 -3.24
N ALA A 372 -1.07 -18.94 -2.41
CA ALA A 372 -2.09 -17.90 -2.41
C ALA A 372 -2.14 -17.16 -3.75
N THR A 373 -0.98 -16.83 -4.35
CA THR A 373 -0.92 -16.16 -5.65
C THR A 373 -1.35 -17.11 -6.79
N ALA A 374 -0.99 -18.39 -6.74
CA ALA A 374 -1.47 -19.39 -7.70
C ALA A 374 -3.00 -19.56 -7.61
N LEU A 375 -3.55 -19.58 -6.40
CA LEU A 375 -5.00 -19.63 -6.20
C LEU A 375 -5.67 -18.36 -6.74
N ALA A 376 -5.06 -17.17 -6.57
CA ALA A 376 -5.55 -15.95 -7.20
C ALA A 376 -5.58 -16.05 -8.73
N ALA A 377 -4.55 -16.62 -9.34
CA ALA A 377 -4.52 -16.88 -10.78
C ALA A 377 -5.66 -17.82 -11.20
N LEU A 378 -5.88 -18.93 -10.47
CA LEU A 378 -6.97 -19.89 -10.73
C LEU A 378 -8.35 -19.26 -10.60
N VAL A 379 -8.56 -18.43 -9.56
CA VAL A 379 -9.84 -17.70 -9.36
C VAL A 379 -10.12 -16.76 -10.51
N MET A 380 -9.08 -16.19 -11.13
CA MET A 380 -9.22 -15.32 -12.29
C MET A 380 -9.36 -16.04 -13.64
N LEU A 381 -9.13 -17.36 -13.71
CA LEU A 381 -9.42 -18.14 -14.91
C LEU A 381 -10.93 -18.08 -15.22
N GLY A 382 -11.26 -17.76 -16.47
CA GLY A 382 -12.65 -17.64 -16.93
C GLY A 382 -13.34 -16.31 -16.55
N VAL A 383 -12.60 -15.34 -16.00
CA VAL A 383 -13.06 -13.95 -16.01
C VAL A 383 -12.82 -13.43 -17.43
N SER A 384 -13.84 -13.56 -18.27
CA SER A 384 -13.84 -12.90 -19.58
C SER A 384 -13.83 -11.39 -19.32
N ALA A 385 -12.94 -10.66 -19.98
CA ALA A 385 -13.02 -9.22 -20.10
C ALA A 385 -14.17 -8.86 -21.05
N GLU A 386 -15.39 -9.32 -20.75
CA GLU A 386 -16.58 -8.82 -21.43
C GLU A 386 -16.65 -7.33 -21.10
N ARG A 387 -16.44 -6.52 -22.12
CA ARG A 387 -16.76 -5.09 -22.03
C ARG A 387 -18.19 -5.01 -21.52
N PRO A 388 -18.50 -4.19 -20.49
CA PRO A 388 -19.87 -3.91 -20.12
C PRO A 388 -20.60 -3.58 -21.43
N LYS A 389 -21.68 -4.28 -21.75
CA LYS A 389 -22.55 -3.90 -22.88
C LYS A 389 -22.80 -2.41 -22.68
N ALA A 390 -22.42 -1.59 -23.66
CA ALA A 390 -22.75 -0.19 -23.67
C ALA A 390 -24.23 -0.10 -23.31
N PRO A 391 -24.66 0.79 -22.39
CA PRO A 391 -26.06 0.95 -22.07
C PRO A 391 -26.78 1.10 -23.41
N SER A 392 -27.73 0.23 -23.68
CA SER A 392 -28.59 0.31 -24.87
C SER A 392 -28.98 1.77 -25.00
N ARG A 393 -28.72 2.36 -26.17
CA ARG A 393 -29.06 3.74 -26.49
C ARG A 393 -30.38 4.06 -25.84
N LEU A 394 -30.40 5.11 -25.01
CA LEU A 394 -31.61 5.66 -24.44
C LEU A 394 -32.61 5.70 -25.58
N GLU A 395 -33.73 5.00 -25.44
CA GLU A 395 -34.87 5.18 -26.34
C GLU A 395 -35.16 6.68 -26.41
N PRO A 396 -35.37 7.24 -27.59
CA PRO A 396 -35.73 8.64 -27.69
C PRO A 396 -36.98 8.86 -26.81
N VAL A 397 -36.88 9.77 -25.86
CA VAL A 397 -38.04 10.26 -25.12
C VAL A 397 -38.97 10.80 -26.20
N GLU A 398 -40.05 10.03 -26.49
CA GLU A 398 -41.15 10.53 -27.29
C GLU A 398 -41.59 11.86 -26.71
N GLN A 399 -41.48 12.88 -27.56
CA GLN A 399 -42.09 14.16 -27.33
C GLN A 399 -43.58 13.92 -27.11
N VAL A 400 -44.02 13.90 -25.86
CA VAL A 400 -45.43 14.09 -25.56
C VAL A 400 -45.74 15.51 -25.96
N ALA A 401 -46.30 15.62 -27.15
CA ALA A 401 -46.85 16.83 -27.72
C ALA A 401 -47.81 17.48 -26.75
N LEU A 402 -47.63 18.76 -26.57
CA LEU A 402 -48.65 19.67 -26.03
C LEU A 402 -49.90 19.54 -26.87
N GLY A 403 -50.95 19.09 -26.23
CA GLY A 403 -52.33 19.24 -26.61
C GLY A 403 -53.09 19.97 -25.50
#